data_4692a8f1c24799b21850523bcc21b070
#
_entry.id   4692a8f1c24799b21850523bcc21b070
#
_cell.length_a   1.000
_cell.length_b   1.000
_cell.length_c   1.000
_cell.angle_alpha   90.00
_cell.angle_beta   90.00
_cell.angle_gamma   90.00
#
_symmetry.space_group_name_H-M   'P 1'
#
loop_
_entity.id
_entity.type
_entity.pdbx_description
1 polymer ?
#
loop_
_entity_poly.entity_id
_entity_poly.type
_entity_poly.pdbx_seq_one_letter_code
_entity_poly.pdbx_strand_id
1 'polypeptide(L)'
;MDVIKYPFITEKATLSMEKNNTLQFLVGMQARKEQIKKAVENMYNVKVVKVTTMITAKGEKKALVTLSAENSAEEIASRLGIF
;
A
#
# COMPACT_ATOMS: atom_id res chain seq x y z
N MET A 1 17.56 -2.96 2.91
CA MET A 1 16.68 -3.40 1.82
C MET A 1 15.34 -2.66 1.92
N ASP A 2 14.93 -2.04 0.84
CA ASP A 2 13.66 -1.30 0.85
C ASP A 2 12.50 -2.26 0.72
N VAL A 3 11.69 -2.35 1.77
CA VAL A 3 10.50 -3.18 1.80
C VAL A 3 9.48 -2.62 0.80
N ILE A 4 9.26 -1.32 0.85
CA ILE A 4 8.35 -0.63 -0.05
C ILE A 4 9.17 0.02 -1.16
N LYS A 5 8.89 -0.33 -2.42
CA LYS A 5 9.59 0.26 -3.57
C LYS A 5 8.96 1.57 -3.99
N TYR A 6 7.68 1.55 -4.35
CA TYR A 6 6.95 2.74 -4.75
C TYR A 6 5.45 2.44 -4.80
N PRO A 7 4.60 3.49 -4.73
CA PRO A 7 3.15 3.30 -4.85
C PRO A 7 2.78 2.80 -6.24
N PHE A 8 1.80 1.91 -6.30
CA PHE A 8 1.27 1.36 -7.55
C PHE A 8 0.05 2.17 -7.97
N ILE A 9 0.17 2.90 -9.06
CA ILE A 9 -0.87 3.84 -9.51
C ILE A 9 -1.55 3.32 -10.76
N THR A 10 -2.82 2.90 -10.62
CA THR A 10 -3.67 2.48 -11.74
C THR A 10 -5.09 2.91 -11.40
N GLU A 11 -5.97 2.82 -12.39
CA GLU A 11 -7.39 3.10 -12.17
C GLU A 11 -7.96 2.21 -11.06
N LYS A 12 -7.60 0.92 -11.10
CA LYS A 12 -8.06 -0.03 -10.07
C LYS A 12 -7.52 0.34 -8.69
N ALA A 13 -6.26 0.78 -8.62
CA ALA A 13 -5.66 1.19 -7.35
C ALA A 13 -6.38 2.41 -6.79
N THR A 14 -6.73 3.37 -7.64
CA THR A 14 -7.47 4.56 -7.24
C THR A 14 -8.85 4.20 -6.71
N LEU A 15 -9.55 3.27 -7.38
CA LEU A 15 -10.85 2.80 -6.92
C LEU A 15 -10.75 2.09 -5.57
N SER A 16 -9.69 1.32 -5.36
CA SER A 16 -9.46 0.65 -4.08
C SER A 16 -9.28 1.64 -2.94
N MET A 17 -8.61 2.77 -3.22
CA MET A 17 -8.47 3.83 -2.21
C MET A 17 -9.82 4.41 -1.82
N GLU A 18 -10.67 4.67 -2.81
CA GLU A 18 -11.98 5.28 -2.56
C GLU A 18 -12.96 4.33 -1.88
N LYS A 19 -13.01 3.08 -2.34
CA LYS A 19 -14.01 2.13 -1.87
C LYS A 19 -13.59 1.35 -0.64
N ASN A 20 -12.32 0.96 -0.58
CA ASN A 20 -11.85 0.01 0.43
C ASN A 20 -10.80 0.59 1.37
N ASN A 21 -10.51 1.88 1.26
CA ASN A 21 -9.47 2.54 2.05
C ASN A 21 -8.14 1.80 1.96
N THR A 22 -7.80 1.33 0.77
CA THR A 22 -6.65 0.47 0.51
C THR A 22 -5.65 1.15 -0.41
N LEU A 23 -4.38 1.17 0.02
CA LEU A 23 -3.27 1.65 -0.81
C LEU A 23 -2.58 0.45 -1.45
N GLN A 24 -2.06 0.62 -2.65
CA GLN A 24 -1.30 -0.43 -3.34
C GLN A 24 0.13 0.02 -3.53
N PHE A 25 1.06 -0.88 -3.27
CA PHE A 25 2.50 -0.63 -3.41
C PHE A 25 3.18 -1.78 -4.13
N LEU A 26 4.23 -1.47 -4.87
CA LEU A 26 5.16 -2.50 -5.30
C LEU A 26 6.19 -2.65 -4.20
N VAL A 27 6.47 -3.89 -3.83
CA VAL A 27 7.33 -4.22 -2.68
C VAL A 27 8.42 -5.19 -3.12
N GLY A 28 9.41 -5.37 -2.26
CA GLY A 28 10.47 -6.34 -2.51
C GLY A 28 9.91 -7.75 -2.54
N MET A 29 10.47 -8.63 -3.38
CA MET A 29 10.01 -10.02 -3.48
C MET A 29 10.13 -10.79 -2.17
N GLN A 30 11.07 -10.38 -1.33
CA GLN A 30 11.30 -11.02 -0.03
C GLN A 30 10.51 -10.35 1.09
N ALA A 31 9.78 -9.29 0.78
CA ALA A 31 9.03 -8.55 1.79
C ALA A 31 7.86 -9.38 2.32
N ARG A 32 7.72 -9.43 3.63
CA ARG A 32 6.63 -10.13 4.31
C ARG A 32 5.55 -9.15 4.74
N LYS A 33 4.34 -9.65 4.93
CA LYS A 33 3.20 -8.81 5.34
C LYS A 33 3.49 -7.99 6.58
N GLU A 34 4.14 -8.58 7.57
CA GLU A 34 4.50 -7.90 8.81
C GLU A 34 5.46 -6.74 8.57
N GLN A 35 6.44 -6.95 7.70
CA GLN A 35 7.41 -5.91 7.34
C GLN A 35 6.74 -4.78 6.58
N ILE A 36 5.85 -5.13 5.65
CA ILE A 36 5.10 -4.16 4.86
C ILE A 36 4.22 -3.30 5.77
N LYS A 37 3.51 -3.95 6.69
CA LYS A 37 2.65 -3.26 7.65
C LYS A 37 3.44 -2.25 8.46
N LYS A 38 4.54 -2.67 9.05
CA LYS A 38 5.38 -1.78 9.86
C LYS A 38 5.97 -0.64 9.06
N ALA A 39 6.42 -0.94 7.83
CA ALA A 39 7.00 0.08 6.97
C ALA A 39 5.98 1.17 6.64
N VAL A 40 4.76 0.77 6.26
CA VAL A 40 3.71 1.72 5.93
C VAL A 40 3.30 2.53 7.15
N GLU A 41 3.14 1.87 8.29
CA GLU A 41 2.76 2.56 9.53
C GLU A 41 3.79 3.60 9.94
N ASN A 42 5.07 3.27 9.79
CA ASN A 42 6.15 4.19 10.15
C ASN A 42 6.30 5.32 9.12
N MET A 43 6.18 5.01 7.84
CA MET A 43 6.37 6.01 6.78
C MET A 43 5.28 7.09 6.80
N TYR A 44 4.05 6.69 7.04
CA TYR A 44 2.90 7.59 6.92
C TYR A 44 2.20 7.87 8.24
N ASN A 45 2.68 7.29 9.33
CA ASN A 45 2.10 7.47 10.66
C ASN A 45 0.60 7.11 10.66
N VAL A 46 0.28 5.94 10.14
CA VAL A 46 -1.09 5.44 10.03
C VAL A 46 -1.20 4.06 10.66
N LYS A 47 -2.42 3.61 10.85
CA LYS A 47 -2.69 2.26 11.37
C LYS A 47 -3.17 1.37 10.24
N VAL A 48 -2.48 0.25 10.03
CA VAL A 48 -2.80 -0.74 9.00
C VAL A 48 -3.58 -1.87 9.64
N VAL A 49 -4.72 -2.24 9.04
CA VAL A 49 -5.56 -3.33 9.57
C VAL A 49 -5.41 -4.62 8.78
N LYS A 50 -4.96 -4.53 7.52
CA LYS A 50 -4.81 -5.71 6.68
C LYS A 50 -3.77 -5.48 5.60
N VAL A 51 -2.98 -6.51 5.32
CA VAL A 51 -2.05 -6.50 4.19
C VAL A 51 -2.27 -7.77 3.38
N THR A 52 -2.47 -7.61 2.07
CA THR A 52 -2.60 -8.72 1.14
C THR A 52 -1.48 -8.57 0.11
N THR A 53 -0.80 -9.65 -0.22
CA THR A 53 0.27 -9.63 -1.22
C THR A 53 -0.09 -10.53 -2.39
N MET A 54 0.39 -10.18 -3.57
CA MET A 54 0.21 -10.98 -4.77
C MET A 54 1.38 -10.77 -5.73
N ILE A 55 1.62 -11.76 -6.59
CA ILE A 55 2.64 -11.66 -7.62
C ILE A 55 1.94 -11.31 -8.92
N THR A 56 2.39 -10.25 -9.59
CA THR A 56 1.81 -9.82 -10.86
C THR A 56 2.32 -10.68 -12.00
N ALA A 57 1.67 -10.56 -13.17
CA ALA A 57 2.08 -11.28 -14.37
C ALA A 57 3.51 -10.93 -14.81
N LYS A 58 4.01 -9.76 -14.43
CA LYS A 58 5.38 -9.35 -14.74
C LYS A 58 6.41 -9.89 -13.74
N GLY A 59 5.97 -10.65 -12.75
CA GLY A 59 6.87 -11.18 -11.73
C GLY A 59 7.19 -10.20 -10.60
N GLU A 60 6.43 -9.12 -10.48
CA GLU A 60 6.60 -8.16 -9.41
C GLU A 60 5.67 -8.49 -8.25
N LYS A 61 6.08 -8.16 -7.03
CA LYS A 61 5.24 -8.38 -5.86
C LYS A 61 4.49 -7.09 -5.52
N LYS A 62 3.18 -7.21 -5.42
CA LYS A 62 2.31 -6.07 -5.10
C LYS A 62 1.66 -6.30 -3.74
N ALA A 63 1.59 -5.25 -2.94
CA ALA A 63 0.95 -5.30 -1.63
C ALA A 63 -0.26 -4.38 -1.61
N LEU A 64 -1.39 -4.91 -1.12
CA LEU A 64 -2.61 -4.14 -0.90
C LEU A 64 -2.71 -3.89 0.60
N VAL A 65 -2.60 -2.63 1.00
CA VAL A 65 -2.54 -2.23 2.41
C VAL A 65 -3.82 -1.50 2.78
N THR A 66 -4.64 -2.11 3.62
CA THR A 66 -5.90 -1.53 4.07
C THR A 66 -5.67 -0.78 5.39
N LEU A 67 -6.04 0.49 5.41
CA LEU A 67 -5.88 1.35 6.58
C LEU A 67 -7.11 1.26 7.48
N SER A 68 -6.93 1.61 8.75
CA SER A 68 -8.06 1.67 9.68
C SER A 68 -8.96 2.85 9.29
N ALA A 69 -10.20 2.83 9.80
CA ALA A 69 -11.16 3.89 9.51
C ALA A 69 -10.71 5.25 10.01
N GLU A 70 -9.76 5.30 10.92
CA GLU A 70 -9.20 6.55 11.45
C GLU A 70 -8.31 7.28 10.45
N ASN A 71 -7.85 6.57 9.42
CA ASN A 71 -6.93 7.11 8.43
C ASN A 71 -7.58 7.03 7.05
N SER A 72 -7.24 7.99 6.19
CA SER A 72 -7.77 8.02 4.82
C SER A 72 -6.67 7.69 3.82
N ALA A 73 -6.89 6.66 3.01
CA ALA A 73 -5.96 6.28 1.96
C ALA A 73 -5.83 7.40 0.93
N GLU A 74 -6.95 8.10 0.63
CA GLU A 74 -6.94 9.23 -0.30
C GLU A 74 -6.07 10.37 0.22
N GLU A 75 -6.14 10.64 1.52
CA GLU A 75 -5.32 11.68 2.13
C GLU A 75 -3.84 11.36 2.03
N ILE A 76 -3.48 10.10 2.30
CA ILE A 76 -2.09 9.66 2.18
C ILE A 76 -1.62 9.77 0.74
N ALA A 77 -2.44 9.33 -0.22
CA ALA A 77 -2.12 9.43 -1.64
C ALA A 77 -1.91 10.88 -2.07
N SER A 78 -2.71 11.78 -1.54
CA SER A 78 -2.59 13.21 -1.81
C SER A 78 -1.25 13.76 -1.31
N ARG A 79 -0.83 13.34 -0.11
CA ARG A 79 0.46 13.74 0.46
C ARG A 79 1.63 13.22 -0.39
N LEU A 80 1.46 12.07 -1.01
CA LEU A 80 2.48 11.47 -1.85
C LEU A 80 2.55 12.10 -3.24
N GLY A 81 1.59 12.95 -3.57
CA GLY A 81 1.51 13.57 -4.88
C GLY A 81 1.08 12.64 -6.00
N ILE A 82 0.46 11.53 -5.66
CA ILE A 82 0.00 10.54 -6.65
C ILE A 82 -1.48 10.72 -7.01
N PHE A 83 -2.07 11.76 -6.47
CA PHE A 83 -3.52 11.96 -6.62
C PHE A 83 -3.80 13.38 -7.08
#